data_234712fe57f3c3ad7b2fb304b0d6101d
#
_entry.id   234712fe57f3c3ad7b2fb304b0d6101d
#
_cell.length_a   1.000
_cell.length_b   1.000
_cell.length_c   1.000
_cell.angle_alpha   90.00
_cell.angle_beta   90.00
_cell.angle_gamma   90.00
#
_symmetry.space_group_name_H-M   'P 1'
#
loop_
_entity.id
_entity.type
_entity.pdbx_description
1 polymer ?
#
loop_
_entity_poly.entity_id
_entity_poly.type
_entity_poly.pdbx_seq_one_letter_code
_entity_poly.pdbx_strand_id
1 'polypeptide(L)'
;YSPNALITQKVGVGSTAVGYVASWNPDTGILKYYQPVGFSTLSTYSYKKLDFVGLGTAISGGSPENLIVDTSFNNQSSIVVGGKNVSLGQTFNLGKASPDVKKYSGEIIYIDNRAPVTRTSSQKEEVKIVIEF
;
A
#
# COMPACT_ATOMS: atom_id res chain seq x y z
N TYR A 1 0.74 14.74 -3.28
CA TYR A 1 0.50 13.48 -4.03
C TYR A 1 -0.98 13.13 -4.00
N SER A 2 -1.55 12.94 -5.19
CA SER A 2 -2.94 12.51 -5.34
C SER A 2 -3.02 10.98 -5.23
N PRO A 3 -4.08 10.41 -4.63
CA PRO A 3 -4.31 8.98 -4.64
C PRO A 3 -4.29 8.41 -6.07
N ASN A 4 -3.72 7.22 -6.21
CA ASN A 4 -3.50 6.50 -7.48
C ASN A 4 -2.51 7.18 -8.45
N ALA A 5 -1.83 8.27 -8.07
CA ALA A 5 -0.75 8.80 -8.87
C ALA A 5 0.40 7.79 -8.97
N LEU A 6 0.96 7.64 -10.16
CA LEU A 6 2.13 6.81 -10.39
C LEU A 6 3.36 7.51 -9.79
N ILE A 7 4.13 6.79 -9.00
CA ILE A 7 5.40 7.25 -8.45
C ILE A 7 6.54 6.32 -8.84
N THR A 8 7.70 6.89 -9.10
CA THR A 8 8.89 6.16 -9.50
C THR A 8 10.12 6.65 -8.76
N GLN A 9 11.09 5.78 -8.57
CA GLN A 9 12.38 6.12 -7.99
C GLN A 9 13.48 5.30 -8.65
N LYS A 10 14.56 5.94 -9.09
CA LYS A 10 15.75 5.21 -9.53
C LYS A 10 16.48 4.64 -8.32
N VAL A 11 16.51 3.32 -8.21
CA VAL A 11 17.10 2.61 -7.06
C VAL A 11 18.44 1.94 -7.38
N GLY A 12 18.87 2.05 -8.62
CA GLY A 12 20.17 1.53 -9.10
C GLY A 12 20.34 1.78 -10.58
N VAL A 13 21.50 1.37 -11.12
CA VAL A 13 21.77 1.48 -12.56
C VAL A 13 20.79 0.58 -13.32
N GLY A 14 19.97 1.18 -14.18
CA GLY A 14 18.96 0.47 -14.94
C GLY A 14 17.78 -0.07 -14.10
N SER A 15 17.70 0.26 -12.82
CA SER A 15 16.68 -0.25 -11.92
C SER A 15 15.80 0.88 -11.39
N THR A 16 14.48 0.73 -11.56
CA THR A 16 13.49 1.72 -11.11
C THR A 16 12.43 1.04 -10.25
N ALA A 17 12.22 1.57 -9.04
CA ALA A 17 11.06 1.19 -8.24
C ALA A 17 9.83 1.96 -8.72
N VAL A 18 8.69 1.29 -8.73
CA VAL A 18 7.43 1.84 -9.22
C VAL A 18 6.32 1.50 -8.23
N GLY A 19 5.42 2.43 -8.02
CA GLY A 19 4.25 2.22 -7.18
C GLY A 19 3.17 3.26 -7.45
N TYR A 20 2.08 3.13 -6.75
CA TYR A 20 0.98 4.09 -6.78
C TYR A 20 0.75 4.65 -5.39
N VAL A 21 0.43 5.91 -5.32
CA VAL A 21 0.08 6.58 -4.07
C VAL A 21 -1.23 6.02 -3.52
N ALA A 22 -1.21 5.53 -2.30
CA ALA A 22 -2.41 5.21 -1.55
C ALA A 22 -2.92 6.44 -0.80
N SER A 23 -2.03 7.14 -0.09
CA SER A 23 -2.34 8.40 0.57
C SER A 23 -1.06 9.21 0.83
N TRP A 24 -1.23 10.52 0.95
CA TRP A 24 -0.19 11.47 1.32
C TRP A 24 -0.69 12.38 2.43
N ASN A 25 0.08 12.51 3.48
CA ASN A 25 -0.17 13.47 4.54
C ASN A 25 0.97 14.49 4.59
N PRO A 26 0.75 15.73 4.15
CA PRO A 26 1.79 16.76 4.12
C PRO A 26 2.23 17.22 5.50
N ASP A 27 1.35 17.14 6.51
CA ASP A 27 1.68 17.61 7.86
C ASP A 27 2.69 16.69 8.56
N THR A 28 2.59 15.39 8.29
CA THR A 28 3.50 14.39 8.85
C THR A 28 4.59 13.97 7.87
N GLY A 29 4.50 14.34 6.60
CA GLY A 29 5.39 13.88 5.55
C GLY A 29 5.25 12.38 5.22
N ILE A 30 4.15 11.74 5.62
CA ILE A 30 3.94 10.30 5.43
C ILE A 30 3.31 10.02 4.08
N LEU A 31 4.03 9.30 3.24
CA LEU A 31 3.56 8.76 1.98
C LEU A 31 3.25 7.27 2.13
N LYS A 32 2.00 6.89 1.93
CA LYS A 32 1.60 5.49 1.77
C LYS A 32 1.48 5.15 0.29
N TYR A 33 2.06 4.03 -0.09
CA TYR A 33 2.03 3.57 -1.48
C TYR A 33 1.74 2.08 -1.55
N TYR A 34 1.30 1.62 -2.69
CA TYR A 34 1.15 0.21 -2.99
C TYR A 34 1.79 -0.14 -4.32
N GLN A 35 2.21 -1.38 -4.44
CA GLN A 35 2.82 -1.92 -5.64
C GLN A 35 2.01 -3.13 -6.07
N PRO A 36 1.24 -3.06 -7.16
CA PRO A 36 0.45 -4.19 -7.63
C PRO A 36 1.32 -5.37 -8.03
N VAL A 37 0.78 -6.56 -7.87
CA VAL A 37 1.43 -7.79 -8.32
C VAL A 37 1.58 -7.74 -9.84
N GLY A 38 2.79 -8.00 -10.35
CA GLY A 38 3.06 -7.96 -11.78
C GLY A 38 3.61 -6.65 -12.31
N PHE A 39 3.82 -5.65 -11.47
CA PHE A 39 4.53 -4.44 -11.87
C PHE A 39 6.03 -4.73 -12.01
N SER A 40 6.40 -5.30 -13.15
CA SER A 40 7.78 -5.29 -13.61
C SER A 40 7.93 -4.14 -14.59
N THR A 41 8.61 -3.09 -14.20
CA THR A 41 9.05 -2.10 -15.16
C THR A 41 10.23 -2.67 -15.91
N LEU A 42 10.02 -2.88 -17.19
CA LEU A 42 11.00 -3.14 -18.24
C LEU A 42 11.37 -4.59 -18.54
N SER A 43 10.87 -4.96 -19.70
CA SER A 43 11.53 -5.72 -20.81
C SER A 43 12.30 -6.99 -20.49
N THR A 44 12.41 -7.44 -19.28
CA THR A 44 12.89 -8.77 -18.96
C THR A 44 12.03 -9.30 -17.83
N TYR A 45 11.45 -10.46 -18.01
CA TYR A 45 10.54 -11.18 -17.12
C TYR A 45 11.11 -11.39 -15.69
N SER A 46 11.41 -10.33 -14.99
CA SER A 46 11.81 -10.39 -13.59
C SER A 46 10.62 -9.96 -12.73
N TYR A 47 9.95 -10.93 -12.14
CA TYR A 47 8.90 -10.75 -11.14
C TYR A 47 9.41 -10.13 -9.83
N LYS A 48 10.60 -9.56 -9.83
CA LYS A 48 11.22 -8.99 -8.65
C LYS A 48 10.74 -7.56 -8.48
N LYS A 49 9.83 -7.39 -7.55
CA LYS A 49 9.37 -6.10 -7.05
C LYS A 49 10.55 -5.36 -6.44
N LEU A 50 10.86 -4.20 -6.97
CA LEU A 50 11.89 -3.31 -6.41
C LEU A 50 11.26 -2.37 -5.41
N ASP A 51 11.79 -2.34 -4.19
CA ASP A 51 11.35 -1.41 -3.16
C ASP A 51 11.96 -0.03 -3.37
N PHE A 52 11.22 1.00 -2.93
CA PHE A 52 11.74 2.34 -2.77
C PHE A 52 12.84 2.34 -1.71
N VAL A 53 13.89 3.12 -1.94
CA VAL A 53 15.05 3.20 -1.04
C VAL A 53 15.22 4.60 -0.49
N GLY A 54 15.82 4.70 0.71
CA GLY A 54 16.05 5.96 1.39
C GLY A 54 17.27 6.75 0.90
N LEU A 55 18.12 6.17 0.08
CA LEU A 55 19.39 6.78 -0.27
C LEU A 55 19.35 7.53 -1.61
N GLY A 56 19.35 8.84 -1.55
CA GLY A 56 19.90 9.73 -2.56
C GLY A 56 19.05 10.02 -3.79
N THR A 57 18.02 9.24 -4.11
CA THR A 57 17.24 9.48 -5.31
C THR A 57 15.82 9.94 -4.96
N ALA A 58 15.38 11.03 -5.59
CA ALA A 58 14.05 11.55 -5.38
C ALA A 58 12.96 10.61 -5.94
N ILE A 59 11.82 10.59 -5.26
CA ILE A 59 10.59 9.98 -5.76
C ILE A 59 9.93 10.98 -6.69
N SER A 60 9.72 10.59 -7.94
CA SER A 60 9.11 11.40 -9.00
C SER A 60 7.70 10.90 -9.31
N GLY A 61 6.88 11.74 -9.93
CA GLY A 61 5.56 11.38 -10.44
C GLY A 61 4.41 11.81 -9.55
N GLY A 62 4.58 12.81 -8.71
CA GLY A 62 3.52 13.39 -7.90
C GLY A 62 3.71 14.89 -7.70
N SER A 63 2.81 15.52 -6.97
CA SER A 63 2.96 16.89 -6.50
C SER A 63 2.87 16.89 -4.97
N PRO A 64 3.89 17.39 -4.25
CA PRO A 64 5.14 17.97 -4.75
C PRO A 64 6.08 16.92 -5.38
N GLU A 65 6.85 17.34 -6.37
CA GLU A 65 7.83 16.47 -7.03
C GLU A 65 9.13 16.40 -6.23
N ASN A 66 9.90 15.33 -6.50
CA ASN A 66 11.27 15.18 -6.00
C ASN A 66 11.39 15.07 -4.47
N LEU A 67 10.43 14.44 -3.82
CA LEU A 67 10.57 14.11 -2.40
C LEU A 67 11.62 13.03 -2.18
N ILE A 68 12.46 13.25 -1.19
CA ILE A 68 13.49 12.31 -0.76
C ILE A 68 13.05 11.69 0.56
N VAL A 69 13.26 10.38 0.69
CA VAL A 69 12.98 9.69 1.96
C VAL A 69 13.95 10.19 3.02
N ASP A 70 13.44 10.66 4.14
CA ASP A 70 14.25 11.10 5.28
C ASP A 70 14.81 9.90 6.06
N THR A 71 16.04 9.54 5.75
CA THR A 71 16.72 8.42 6.40
C THR A 71 17.18 8.72 7.83
N SER A 72 17.15 9.99 8.26
CA SER A 72 17.41 10.36 9.65
C SER A 72 16.25 9.96 10.57
N PHE A 73 15.05 9.81 10.00
CA PHE A 73 13.88 9.31 10.71
C PHE A 73 14.01 7.79 10.92
N ASN A 74 14.75 7.43 11.95
CA ASN A 74 15.12 6.05 12.22
C ASN A 74 14.76 5.63 13.64
N ASN A 75 14.20 4.45 13.77
CA ASN A 75 13.75 3.87 15.04
C ASN A 75 12.72 4.75 15.78
N GLN A 76 11.90 5.46 15.01
CA GLN A 76 10.89 6.39 15.52
C GLN A 76 9.48 5.94 15.13
N SER A 77 8.53 6.14 16.03
CA SER A 77 7.11 5.79 15.83
C SER A 77 6.18 6.99 16.00
N SER A 78 6.74 8.18 16.23
CA SER A 78 5.97 9.41 16.38
C SER A 78 6.72 10.61 15.80
N ILE A 79 5.98 11.65 15.48
CA ILE A 79 6.51 12.92 14.95
C ILE A 79 5.84 14.10 15.67
N VAL A 80 6.52 15.22 15.74
CA VAL A 80 5.96 16.47 16.31
C VAL A 80 5.38 17.31 15.18
N VAL A 81 4.08 17.55 15.23
CA VAL A 81 3.34 18.42 14.30
C VAL A 81 2.65 19.52 15.09
N GLY A 82 2.95 20.79 14.78
CA GLY A 82 2.37 21.93 15.48
C GLY A 82 2.61 21.89 17.00
N GLY A 83 3.76 21.39 17.46
CA GLY A 83 4.10 21.25 18.87
C GLY A 83 3.44 20.08 19.61
N LYS A 84 2.68 19.26 18.91
CA LYS A 84 2.03 18.05 19.46
C LYS A 84 2.72 16.78 18.95
N ASN A 85 2.90 15.80 19.83
CA ASN A 85 3.42 14.50 19.45
C ASN A 85 2.30 13.66 18.82
N VAL A 86 2.49 13.26 17.56
CA VAL A 86 1.55 12.46 16.77
C VAL A 86 2.14 11.07 16.60
N SER A 87 1.42 10.04 17.07
CA SER A 87 1.80 8.65 16.84
C SER A 87 1.54 8.26 15.39
N LEU A 88 2.51 7.59 14.77
CA LEU A 88 2.42 7.11 13.39
C LEU A 88 1.90 5.66 13.29
N GLY A 89 1.67 5.00 14.43
CA GLY A 89 1.14 3.64 14.51
C GLY A 89 2.15 2.54 14.16
N GLN A 90 3.30 2.91 13.59
CA GLN A 90 4.37 1.99 13.20
C GLN A 90 5.73 2.61 13.49
N THR A 91 6.73 1.76 13.69
CA THR A 91 8.12 2.20 13.82
C THR A 91 8.77 2.27 12.44
N PHE A 92 9.40 3.39 12.17
CA PHE A 92 10.12 3.64 10.93
C PHE A 92 11.61 3.32 11.11
N ASN A 93 12.19 2.69 10.12
CA ASN A 93 13.63 2.44 10.03
C ASN A 93 14.16 3.10 8.75
N LEU A 94 15.09 4.03 8.90
CA LEU A 94 15.68 4.81 7.79
C LEU A 94 14.59 5.42 6.88
N GLY A 95 13.58 6.01 7.50
CA GLY A 95 12.47 6.65 6.79
C GLY A 95 11.43 5.70 6.19
N LYS A 96 11.52 4.39 6.43
CA LYS A 96 10.59 3.40 5.91
C LYS A 96 9.91 2.63 7.03
N ALA A 97 8.60 2.44 6.92
CA ALA A 97 7.83 1.55 7.79
C ALA A 97 7.73 0.15 7.18
N SER A 98 7.42 -0.82 8.02
CA SER A 98 7.02 -2.16 7.56
C SER A 98 5.72 -2.08 6.74
N PRO A 99 5.49 -2.97 5.77
CA PRO A 99 4.21 -3.05 5.07
C PRO A 99 3.06 -3.24 6.05
N ASP A 100 1.95 -2.54 5.83
CA ASP A 100 0.73 -2.69 6.65
C ASP A 100 0.15 -4.11 6.53
N VAL A 101 0.37 -4.76 5.39
CA VAL A 101 -0.03 -6.14 5.14
C VAL A 101 1.20 -6.98 4.84
N LYS A 102 1.45 -7.98 5.67
CA LYS A 102 2.47 -9.00 5.41
C LYS A 102 1.82 -10.18 4.69
N LYS A 103 2.41 -10.57 3.57
CA LYS A 103 1.96 -11.76 2.84
C LYS A 103 2.07 -12.99 3.76
N TYR A 104 1.02 -13.79 3.83
CA TYR A 104 0.94 -15.00 4.68
C TYR A 104 0.99 -14.76 6.20
N SER A 105 0.69 -13.56 6.66
CA SER A 105 0.69 -13.23 8.10
C SER A 105 -0.69 -13.15 8.74
N GLY A 106 -1.75 -13.29 7.94
CA GLY A 106 -3.12 -13.28 8.45
C GLY A 106 -3.49 -14.58 9.14
N GLU A 107 -4.34 -14.51 10.16
CA GLU A 107 -5.00 -15.65 10.75
C GLU A 107 -6.38 -15.82 10.11
N ILE A 108 -6.72 -17.04 9.71
CA ILE A 108 -8.02 -17.33 9.11
C ILE A 108 -9.03 -17.47 10.25
N ILE A 109 -9.94 -16.49 10.35
CA ILE A 109 -10.97 -16.48 11.39
C ILE A 109 -12.18 -17.33 10.98
N TYR A 110 -12.48 -17.38 9.69
CA TYR A 110 -13.67 -18.07 9.18
C TYR A 110 -13.47 -18.53 7.74
N ILE A 111 -13.89 -19.76 7.46
CA ILE A 111 -13.96 -20.31 6.09
C ILE A 111 -15.38 -20.83 5.89
N ASP A 112 -16.10 -20.30 4.91
CA ASP A 112 -17.36 -20.86 4.45
C ASP A 112 -17.13 -21.63 3.14
N ASN A 113 -17.03 -22.93 3.24
CA ASN A 113 -16.86 -23.83 2.10
C ASN A 113 -18.15 -24.65 1.91
N ARG A 114 -19.23 -23.96 1.59
CA ARG A 114 -20.51 -24.63 1.29
C ARG A 114 -20.50 -25.19 -0.12
N ALA A 115 -20.92 -26.43 -0.24
CA ALA A 115 -21.16 -27.00 -1.55
C ALA A 115 -22.26 -26.18 -2.28
N PRO A 116 -22.11 -25.92 -3.58
CA PRO A 116 -23.16 -25.27 -4.35
C PRO A 116 -24.49 -26.02 -4.21
N VAL A 117 -25.55 -25.30 -3.85
CA VAL A 117 -26.87 -25.90 -3.78
C VAL A 117 -27.32 -26.26 -5.19
N THR A 118 -27.43 -27.55 -5.45
CA THR A 118 -27.97 -28.06 -6.71
C THR A 118 -29.49 -27.98 -6.64
N ARG A 119 -30.10 -27.15 -7.47
CA ARG A 119 -31.55 -27.03 -7.55
C ARG A 119 -32.10 -28.02 -8.57
N THR A 120 -33.15 -28.70 -8.19
CA THR A 120 -33.91 -29.50 -9.16
C THR A 120 -34.79 -28.58 -10.01
N SER A 121 -35.08 -28.96 -11.25
CA SER A 121 -35.89 -28.15 -12.17
C SER A 121 -37.34 -27.90 -11.68
N SER A 122 -37.78 -28.65 -10.68
CA SER A 122 -39.10 -28.51 -10.06
C SER A 122 -39.13 -27.64 -8.80
N GLN A 123 -37.97 -27.22 -8.33
CA GLN A 123 -37.86 -26.41 -7.12
C GLN A 123 -38.23 -24.95 -7.40
N LYS A 124 -39.22 -24.43 -6.67
CA LYS A 124 -39.58 -23.01 -6.69
C LYS A 124 -39.05 -22.33 -5.43
N GLU A 125 -38.56 -21.16 -5.59
CA GLU A 125 -38.06 -20.31 -4.51
C GLU A 125 -38.83 -18.98 -4.53
N GLU A 126 -39.34 -18.55 -3.40
CA GLU A 126 -40.02 -17.28 -3.22
C GLU A 126 -39.26 -16.44 -2.21
N VAL A 127 -38.76 -15.28 -2.60
CA VAL A 127 -38.10 -14.33 -1.73
C VAL A 127 -39.05 -13.18 -1.42
N LYS A 128 -39.44 -13.04 -0.16
CA LYS A 128 -40.23 -11.91 0.32
C LYS A 128 -39.30 -10.89 1.01
N ILE A 129 -39.30 -9.66 0.52
CA ILE A 129 -38.60 -8.55 1.11
C ILE A 129 -39.65 -7.63 1.76
N VAL A 130 -39.58 -7.50 3.07
CA VAL A 130 -40.37 -6.52 3.83
C VAL A 130 -39.49 -5.32 4.12
N ILE A 131 -39.91 -4.15 3.66
CA ILE A 131 -39.24 -2.88 3.93
C ILE A 131 -40.16 -2.07 4.84
N GLU A 132 -39.71 -1.79 6.06
CA GLU A 132 -40.36 -0.86 6.98
C GLU A 132 -39.73 0.51 6.82
N PHE A 133 -40.55 1.60 6.76
CA PHE A 133 -40.13 2.99 6.61
C PHE A 133 -40.33 3.73 7.92
#